data_31c30e1f2a17923e148810527ccf8c99
#
_entry.id   31c30e1f2a17923e148810527ccf8c99
#
_cell.length_a   1.000
_cell.length_b   1.000
_cell.length_c   1.000
_cell.angle_alpha   90.00
_cell.angle_beta   90.00
_cell.angle_gamma   90.00
#
_symmetry.space_group_name_H-M   'P 1'
#
loop_
_entity.id
_entity.type
_entity.pdbx_description
1 polymer ?
#
loop_
_entity_poly.entity_id
_entity_poly.type
_entity_poly.pdbx_seq_one_letter_code
_entity_poly.pdbx_strand_id
1 'polypeptide(L)'
;MGYGQYERHTRRRCNNTSLTVTIIALVVCLVLALTGFALSLTGAKRAAQELNDKNAQQEARISELEKQLEQSDVNALKEEIERLQKELEKANADKEALQEQINELNRRLEAKQQQNGELAKKKLIALTFDDGPGSRTTPELLDFLKEHNVKATFFVIGINAKKHKDILSRMAAEGHVVGNHSDQHKNLKNLGSVEEIKKAVSECNEIIKEATGEYPVLLRPPGGSTNALVKQACKEMGMSIILWRVDTLDWKSRDKDKILEVAFDKNSPYSIRDGAIVLMHDIYPTTVAAAKEMILRLESEGYTFVTVPQLLQARGGMEPGNVYHYAFPS
;
A
#
# COMPACT_ATOMS: atom_id res chain seq x y z
N MET A 1 4.76 -4.59 -64.07
CA MET A 1 4.75 -5.87 -63.37
C MET A 1 5.69 -5.80 -62.18
N GLY A 2 5.20 -6.01 -60.97
CA GLY A 2 6.00 -6.44 -59.84
C GLY A 2 6.53 -5.43 -58.84
N TYR A 3 5.63 -4.73 -58.12
CA TYR A 3 5.94 -4.19 -56.79
C TYR A 3 4.69 -4.41 -55.93
N GLY A 4 4.65 -5.46 -55.16
CA GLY A 4 3.46 -5.71 -54.35
C GLY A 4 3.46 -6.97 -53.52
N GLN A 5 4.61 -7.39 -52.93
CA GLN A 5 4.63 -8.55 -52.03
C GLN A 5 5.59 -8.49 -50.81
N TYR A 6 6.19 -7.35 -50.49
CA TYR A 6 7.17 -7.28 -49.39
C TYR A 6 6.63 -6.61 -48.10
N GLU A 7 5.42 -6.07 -48.07
CA GLU A 7 4.92 -5.35 -46.88
C GLU A 7 4.02 -6.14 -45.92
N ARG A 8 3.74 -7.42 -46.17
CA ARG A 8 2.80 -8.18 -45.30
C ARG A 8 3.47 -9.08 -44.25
N HIS A 9 4.78 -9.22 -44.23
CA HIS A 9 5.46 -10.09 -43.25
C HIS A 9 6.06 -9.35 -42.04
N THR A 10 6.20 -8.04 -42.06
CA THR A 10 6.80 -7.29 -40.96
C THR A 10 5.79 -6.83 -39.88
N ARG A 11 4.51 -6.72 -40.19
CA ARG A 11 3.50 -6.31 -39.20
C ARG A 11 3.03 -7.40 -38.22
N ARG A 12 3.26 -8.67 -38.49
CA ARG A 12 2.88 -9.75 -37.54
C ARG A 12 3.94 -10.09 -36.50
N ARG A 13 5.18 -9.69 -36.67
CA ARG A 13 6.25 -9.97 -35.67
C ARG A 13 6.33 -8.92 -34.55
N CYS A 14 5.90 -7.69 -34.78
CA CYS A 14 5.94 -6.67 -33.73
C CYS A 14 4.85 -6.81 -32.65
N ASN A 15 3.70 -7.41 -32.97
CA ASN A 15 2.63 -7.56 -31.98
C ASN A 15 2.86 -8.70 -30.98
N ASN A 16 3.59 -9.74 -31.36
CA ASN A 16 3.86 -10.86 -30.43
C ASN A 16 4.96 -10.55 -29.41
N THR A 17 5.95 -9.75 -29.76
CA THR A 17 7.00 -9.34 -28.82
C THR A 17 6.48 -8.35 -27.77
N SER A 18 5.60 -7.44 -28.14
CA SER A 18 4.94 -6.52 -27.19
C SER A 18 4.05 -7.28 -26.21
N LEU A 19 3.25 -8.23 -26.69
CA LEU A 19 2.36 -9.05 -25.84
C LEU A 19 3.18 -9.97 -24.90
N THR A 20 4.27 -10.55 -25.38
CA THR A 20 5.15 -11.41 -24.58
C THR A 20 5.89 -10.61 -23.51
N VAL A 21 6.36 -9.40 -23.81
CA VAL A 21 7.00 -8.51 -22.83
C VAL A 21 5.99 -8.06 -21.77
N THR A 22 4.75 -7.78 -22.16
CA THR A 22 3.68 -7.39 -21.23
C THR A 22 3.29 -8.54 -20.31
N ILE A 23 3.19 -9.76 -20.83
CA ILE A 23 2.89 -10.97 -20.03
C ILE A 23 4.05 -11.28 -19.05
N ILE A 24 5.30 -11.15 -19.49
CA ILE A 24 6.48 -11.36 -18.63
C ILE A 24 6.51 -10.29 -17.51
N ALA A 25 6.23 -9.03 -17.83
CA ALA A 25 6.15 -7.96 -16.83
C ALA A 25 5.04 -8.21 -15.80
N LEU A 26 3.85 -8.66 -16.24
CA LEU A 26 2.74 -9.02 -15.35
C LEU A 26 3.07 -10.21 -14.45
N VAL A 27 3.75 -11.23 -14.97
CA VAL A 27 4.18 -12.40 -14.17
C VAL A 27 5.26 -12.01 -13.15
N VAL A 28 6.19 -11.13 -13.52
CA VAL A 28 7.23 -10.62 -12.59
C VAL A 28 6.60 -9.76 -11.49
N CYS A 29 5.64 -8.90 -11.80
CA CYS A 29 4.90 -8.10 -10.79
C CYS A 29 4.08 -9.00 -9.85
N LEU A 30 3.44 -10.06 -10.35
CA LEU A 30 2.70 -11.03 -9.55
C LEU A 30 3.63 -11.81 -8.59
N VAL A 31 4.81 -12.17 -9.06
CA VAL A 31 5.83 -12.86 -8.25
C VAL A 31 6.38 -11.94 -7.17
N LEU A 32 6.60 -10.64 -7.45
CA LEU A 32 7.10 -9.67 -6.47
C LEU A 32 6.05 -9.28 -5.42
N ALA A 33 4.79 -9.15 -5.79
CA ALA A 33 3.68 -8.91 -4.83
C ALA A 33 3.49 -10.09 -3.87
N LEU A 34 3.68 -11.32 -4.35
CA LEU A 34 3.69 -12.53 -3.53
C LEU A 34 4.93 -12.61 -2.62
N THR A 35 6.07 -12.00 -2.99
CA THR A 35 7.32 -12.07 -2.22
C THR A 35 7.33 -11.16 -1.00
N GLY A 36 6.72 -9.98 -1.02
CA GLY A 36 6.65 -9.07 0.13
C GLY A 36 5.83 -9.66 1.29
N PHE A 37 4.72 -10.35 0.98
CA PHE A 37 3.92 -11.06 1.97
C PHE A 37 4.55 -12.43 2.34
N ALA A 38 5.22 -13.09 1.39
CA ALA A 38 5.98 -14.31 1.61
C ALA A 38 7.13 -14.13 2.63
N LEU A 39 7.69 -12.90 2.78
CA LEU A 39 8.76 -12.64 3.75
C LEU A 39 8.30 -12.74 5.20
N SER A 40 7.07 -12.38 5.56
CA SER A 40 6.53 -12.58 6.92
C SER A 40 6.15 -14.05 7.18
N LEU A 41 5.57 -14.71 6.18
CA LEU A 41 5.25 -16.14 6.22
C LEU A 41 6.51 -17.04 6.17
N THR A 42 7.54 -16.62 5.41
CA THR A 42 8.82 -17.36 5.39
C THR A 42 9.58 -17.18 6.70
N GLY A 43 9.47 -16.02 7.38
CA GLY A 43 10.00 -15.82 8.72
C GLY A 43 9.39 -16.78 9.74
N ALA A 44 8.07 -16.88 9.79
CA ALA A 44 7.36 -17.80 10.67
C ALA A 44 7.61 -19.28 10.33
N LYS A 45 7.65 -19.63 9.02
CA LYS A 45 8.00 -20.97 8.56
C LYS A 45 9.44 -21.35 8.90
N ARG A 46 10.40 -20.41 8.77
CA ARG A 46 11.79 -20.64 9.19
C ARG A 46 11.90 -20.86 10.70
N ALA A 47 11.24 -20.04 11.53
CA ALA A 47 11.23 -20.23 12.97
C ALA A 47 10.62 -21.59 13.38
N ALA A 48 9.54 -22.00 12.74
CA ALA A 48 8.93 -23.33 12.96
C ALA A 48 9.88 -24.47 12.54
N GLN A 49 10.61 -24.30 11.43
CA GLN A 49 11.59 -25.29 10.98
C GLN A 49 12.78 -25.38 11.96
N GLU A 50 13.34 -24.23 12.38
CA GLU A 50 14.43 -24.18 13.38
C GLU A 50 14.02 -24.84 14.71
N LEU A 51 12.76 -24.62 15.13
CA LEU A 51 12.22 -25.25 16.34
C LEU A 51 12.08 -26.77 16.16
N ASN A 52 11.63 -27.20 15.00
CA ASN A 52 11.51 -28.61 14.65
C ASN A 52 12.88 -29.31 14.62
N ASP A 53 13.90 -28.67 14.06
CA ASP A 53 15.27 -29.17 14.00
C ASP A 53 15.90 -29.24 15.40
N LYS A 54 15.63 -28.24 16.26
CA LYS A 54 16.04 -28.27 17.68
C LYS A 54 15.36 -29.40 18.46
N ASN A 55 14.06 -29.63 18.23
CA ASN A 55 13.34 -30.72 18.85
C ASN A 55 13.93 -32.09 18.45
N ALA A 56 14.21 -32.31 17.16
CA ALA A 56 14.82 -33.52 16.67
C ALA A 56 16.23 -33.74 17.25
N GLN A 57 17.03 -32.68 17.44
CA GLN A 57 18.32 -32.74 18.12
C GLN A 57 18.18 -33.13 19.61
N GLN A 58 17.19 -32.55 20.30
CA GLN A 58 16.92 -32.90 21.73
C GLN A 58 16.44 -34.32 21.89
N GLU A 59 15.57 -34.83 21.01
CA GLU A 59 15.13 -36.23 21.00
C GLU A 59 16.30 -37.18 20.79
N ALA A 60 17.19 -36.89 19.83
CA ALA A 60 18.40 -37.67 19.59
C ALA A 60 19.34 -37.66 20.82
N ARG A 61 19.43 -36.51 21.53
CA ARG A 61 20.26 -36.37 22.74
C ARG A 61 19.68 -37.14 23.93
N ILE A 62 18.35 -37.11 24.08
CA ILE A 62 17.65 -37.93 25.11
C ILE A 62 17.94 -39.40 24.89
N SER A 63 17.78 -39.91 23.67
CA SER A 63 18.06 -41.31 23.31
C SER A 63 19.51 -41.71 23.57
N GLU A 64 20.48 -40.81 23.26
CA GLU A 64 21.91 -41.08 23.53
C GLU A 64 22.20 -41.11 25.06
N LEU A 65 21.59 -40.23 25.86
CA LEU A 65 21.71 -40.19 27.30
C LEU A 65 21.07 -41.40 27.97
N GLU A 66 19.92 -41.89 27.47
CA GLU A 66 19.28 -43.13 27.90
C GLU A 66 20.21 -44.34 27.72
N LYS A 67 20.95 -44.42 26.62
CA LYS A 67 21.95 -45.46 26.31
C LYS A 67 23.18 -45.37 27.22
N GLN A 68 23.62 -44.15 27.56
CA GLN A 68 24.71 -43.90 28.51
C GLN A 68 24.30 -44.21 29.96
N LEU A 69 23.00 -44.16 30.30
CA LEU A 69 22.44 -44.47 31.61
C LEU A 69 22.68 -45.93 32.02
N GLU A 70 22.78 -46.83 31.05
CA GLU A 70 23.10 -48.25 31.32
C GLU A 70 24.58 -48.46 31.72
N GLN A 71 25.47 -47.47 31.58
CA GLN A 71 26.91 -47.61 31.72
C GLN A 71 27.61 -46.70 32.75
N SER A 72 26.96 -45.68 33.39
CA SER A 72 27.60 -44.77 34.35
C SER A 72 26.65 -44.00 35.24
N ASP A 73 27.16 -43.12 36.10
CA ASP A 73 26.53 -42.42 37.25
C ASP A 73 25.05 -42.00 37.03
N VAL A 74 24.17 -42.88 37.47
CA VAL A 74 22.72 -42.97 37.16
C VAL A 74 21.93 -41.71 37.53
N ASN A 75 22.36 -40.93 38.53
CA ASN A 75 21.56 -39.81 39.03
C ASN A 75 21.74 -38.52 38.21
N ALA A 76 22.95 -38.19 37.83
CA ALA A 76 23.22 -37.00 37.01
C ALA A 76 22.59 -37.09 35.62
N LEU A 77 22.57 -38.29 35.03
CA LEU A 77 21.96 -38.55 33.74
C LEU A 77 20.43 -38.50 33.78
N LYS A 78 19.83 -38.92 34.88
CA LYS A 78 18.35 -38.79 35.09
C LYS A 78 17.92 -37.34 35.18
N GLU A 79 18.66 -36.49 35.91
CA GLU A 79 18.37 -35.05 36.00
C GLU A 79 18.46 -34.36 34.62
N GLU A 80 19.47 -34.72 33.82
CA GLU A 80 19.62 -34.16 32.45
C GLU A 80 18.51 -34.61 31.53
N ILE A 81 18.09 -35.87 31.58
CA ILE A 81 16.93 -36.37 30.81
C ILE A 81 15.66 -35.59 31.18
N GLU A 82 15.37 -35.44 32.49
CA GLU A 82 14.19 -34.70 32.93
C GLU A 82 14.21 -33.23 32.48
N ARG A 83 15.39 -32.59 32.51
CA ARG A 83 15.54 -31.24 32.01
C ARG A 83 15.25 -31.13 30.48
N LEU A 84 15.84 -32.05 29.69
CA LEU A 84 15.64 -32.09 28.25
C LEU A 84 14.19 -32.39 27.85
N GLN A 85 13.51 -33.28 28.63
CA GLN A 85 12.10 -33.55 28.42
C GLN A 85 11.23 -32.29 28.63
N LYS A 86 11.47 -31.49 29.68
CA LYS A 86 10.77 -30.23 29.92
C LYS A 86 11.03 -29.20 28.83
N GLU A 87 12.29 -29.11 28.35
CA GLU A 87 12.62 -28.23 27.22
C GLU A 87 11.90 -28.67 25.94
N LEU A 88 11.81 -29.96 25.68
CA LEU A 88 11.10 -30.53 24.53
C LEU A 88 9.59 -30.25 24.58
N GLU A 89 8.96 -30.44 25.76
CA GLU A 89 7.54 -30.14 25.97
C GLU A 89 7.26 -28.65 25.69
N LYS A 90 8.11 -27.74 26.21
CA LYS A 90 7.98 -26.33 25.97
C LYS A 90 8.15 -25.99 24.47
N ALA A 91 9.16 -26.55 23.81
CA ALA A 91 9.40 -26.34 22.42
C ALA A 91 8.25 -26.85 21.52
N ASN A 92 7.63 -27.95 21.90
CA ASN A 92 6.44 -28.48 21.22
C ASN A 92 5.23 -27.56 21.39
N ALA A 93 4.99 -27.02 22.59
CA ALA A 93 3.92 -26.05 22.84
C ALA A 93 4.14 -24.74 22.01
N ASP A 94 5.37 -24.23 21.97
CA ASP A 94 5.73 -23.06 21.16
C ASP A 94 5.51 -23.32 19.65
N LYS A 95 5.82 -24.53 19.18
CA LYS A 95 5.58 -24.96 17.79
C LYS A 95 4.08 -24.97 17.45
N GLU A 96 3.25 -25.52 18.33
CA GLU A 96 1.78 -25.55 18.13
C GLU A 96 1.21 -24.13 18.07
N ALA A 97 1.62 -23.26 18.99
CA ALA A 97 1.20 -21.86 19.00
C ALA A 97 1.62 -21.13 17.72
N LEU A 98 2.84 -21.37 17.23
CA LEU A 98 3.33 -20.78 15.99
C LEU A 98 2.56 -21.29 14.76
N GLN A 99 2.22 -22.59 14.73
CA GLN A 99 1.40 -23.18 13.67
C GLN A 99 -0.01 -22.58 13.62
N GLU A 100 -0.61 -22.32 14.78
CA GLU A 100 -1.92 -21.66 14.86
C GLU A 100 -1.85 -20.21 14.32
N GLN A 101 -0.78 -19.45 14.65
CA GLN A 101 -0.56 -18.12 14.09
C GLN A 101 -0.41 -18.14 12.56
N ILE A 102 0.32 -19.13 12.02
CA ILE A 102 0.46 -19.31 10.56
C ILE A 102 -0.90 -19.58 9.92
N ASN A 103 -1.71 -20.44 10.51
CA ASN A 103 -3.04 -20.77 9.99
C ASN A 103 -3.97 -19.56 10.02
N GLU A 104 -3.92 -18.75 11.07
CA GLU A 104 -4.70 -17.51 11.16
C GLU A 104 -4.25 -16.47 10.12
N LEU A 105 -2.93 -16.29 9.92
CA LEU A 105 -2.39 -15.40 8.91
C LEU A 105 -2.79 -15.83 7.48
N ASN A 106 -2.79 -17.13 7.21
CA ASN A 106 -3.23 -17.66 5.91
C ASN A 106 -4.72 -17.36 5.67
N ARG A 107 -5.59 -17.59 6.68
CA ARG A 107 -7.03 -17.26 6.58
C ARG A 107 -7.26 -15.76 6.30
N ARG A 108 -6.52 -14.88 6.99
CA ARG A 108 -6.60 -13.43 6.76
C ARG A 108 -6.14 -13.05 5.36
N LEU A 109 -5.10 -13.70 4.85
CA LEU A 109 -4.61 -13.47 3.49
C LEU A 109 -5.64 -13.87 2.45
N GLU A 110 -6.22 -15.06 2.56
CA GLU A 110 -7.25 -15.56 1.64
C GLU A 110 -8.48 -14.64 1.65
N ALA A 111 -8.95 -14.23 2.83
CA ALA A 111 -10.06 -13.29 2.97
C ALA A 111 -9.76 -11.94 2.29
N LYS A 112 -8.53 -11.41 2.45
CA LYS A 112 -8.11 -10.16 1.81
C LYS A 112 -7.99 -10.29 0.30
N GLN A 113 -7.50 -11.41 -0.20
CA GLN A 113 -7.43 -11.69 -1.65
C GLN A 113 -8.83 -11.79 -2.25
N GLN A 114 -9.76 -12.47 -1.59
CA GLN A 114 -11.15 -12.55 -2.01
C GLN A 114 -11.81 -11.16 -2.03
N GLN A 115 -11.62 -10.36 -0.98
CA GLN A 115 -12.12 -8.99 -0.92
C GLN A 115 -11.60 -8.13 -2.06
N ASN A 116 -10.29 -8.19 -2.36
CA ASN A 116 -9.69 -7.49 -3.49
C ASN A 116 -10.26 -7.97 -4.83
N GLY A 117 -10.49 -9.27 -4.99
CA GLY A 117 -11.12 -9.84 -6.18
C GLY A 117 -12.55 -9.34 -6.40
N GLU A 118 -13.34 -9.22 -5.33
CA GLU A 118 -14.69 -8.64 -5.41
C GLU A 118 -14.67 -7.13 -5.69
N LEU A 119 -13.73 -6.39 -5.09
CA LEU A 119 -13.53 -4.98 -5.42
C LEU A 119 -13.13 -4.78 -6.88
N ALA A 120 -12.26 -5.62 -7.42
CA ALA A 120 -11.80 -5.52 -8.81
C ALA A 120 -12.94 -5.59 -9.86
N LYS A 121 -14.07 -6.18 -9.51
CA LYS A 121 -15.27 -6.29 -10.39
C LYS A 121 -16.14 -5.02 -10.39
N LYS A 122 -15.91 -4.08 -9.45
CA LYS A 122 -16.71 -2.86 -9.29
C LYS A 122 -16.08 -1.69 -10.04
N LYS A 123 -16.88 -0.65 -10.31
CA LYS A 123 -16.36 0.65 -10.72
C LYS A 123 -15.71 1.32 -9.50
N LEU A 124 -14.39 1.47 -9.51
CA LEU A 124 -13.64 2.01 -8.39
C LEU A 124 -13.21 3.44 -8.66
N ILE A 125 -13.15 4.25 -7.60
CA ILE A 125 -12.57 5.59 -7.65
C ILE A 125 -11.86 5.92 -6.34
N ALA A 126 -10.68 6.55 -6.44
CA ALA A 126 -9.96 7.08 -5.30
C ALA A 126 -10.00 8.61 -5.30
N LEU A 127 -10.71 9.19 -4.35
CA LEU A 127 -10.65 10.62 -4.08
C LEU A 127 -9.44 10.91 -3.22
N THR A 128 -8.65 11.91 -3.62
CA THR A 128 -7.44 12.29 -2.90
C THR A 128 -7.40 13.79 -2.66
N PHE A 129 -6.88 14.18 -1.50
CA PHE A 129 -6.83 15.56 -1.05
C PHE A 129 -5.41 15.90 -0.61
N ASP A 130 -4.86 16.97 -1.18
CA ASP A 130 -3.52 17.46 -0.92
C ASP A 130 -3.53 18.72 -0.04
N ASP A 131 -2.36 19.06 0.51
CA ASP A 131 -2.04 20.27 1.26
C ASP A 131 -2.65 20.38 2.67
N GLY A 132 -3.59 19.53 3.01
CA GLY A 132 -4.24 19.53 4.32
C GLY A 132 -3.32 19.18 5.50
N PRO A 133 -3.93 19.12 6.70
CA PRO A 133 -5.33 19.43 6.96
C PRO A 133 -5.61 20.94 7.08
N GLY A 134 -6.75 21.37 6.55
CA GLY A 134 -7.33 22.67 6.86
C GLY A 134 -8.13 22.61 8.16
N SER A 135 -8.00 23.63 9.02
CA SER A 135 -8.59 23.61 10.38
C SER A 135 -10.11 23.52 10.43
N ARG A 136 -10.82 23.96 9.38
CA ARG A 136 -12.29 23.93 9.29
C ARG A 136 -12.79 23.09 8.13
N THR A 137 -12.17 23.21 6.99
CA THR A 137 -12.59 22.56 5.76
C THR A 137 -12.41 21.05 5.78
N THR A 138 -11.27 20.57 6.32
CA THR A 138 -11.01 19.13 6.44
C THR A 138 -11.99 18.44 7.40
N PRO A 139 -12.27 18.95 8.63
CA PRO A 139 -13.30 18.38 9.49
C PRO A 139 -14.68 18.34 8.85
N GLU A 140 -15.08 19.41 8.13
CA GLU A 140 -16.36 19.46 7.40
C GLU A 140 -16.44 18.38 6.31
N LEU A 141 -15.34 18.16 5.60
CA LEU A 141 -15.24 17.10 4.60
C LEU A 141 -15.33 15.72 5.26
N LEU A 142 -14.62 15.50 6.37
CA LEU A 142 -14.63 14.23 7.10
C LEU A 142 -16.02 13.88 7.62
N ASP A 143 -16.79 14.87 8.13
CA ASP A 143 -18.17 14.65 8.54
C ASP A 143 -19.03 14.09 7.39
N PHE A 144 -18.92 14.69 6.21
CA PHE A 144 -19.65 14.25 5.03
C PHE A 144 -19.18 12.87 4.52
N LEU A 145 -17.86 12.62 4.48
CA LEU A 145 -17.31 11.33 4.09
C LEU A 145 -17.80 10.20 5.02
N LYS A 146 -17.90 10.50 6.31
CA LYS A 146 -18.40 9.56 7.31
C LYS A 146 -19.90 9.28 7.12
N GLU A 147 -20.72 10.30 6.90
CA GLU A 147 -22.16 10.18 6.65
C GLU A 147 -22.44 9.26 5.45
N HIS A 148 -21.67 9.40 4.38
CA HIS A 148 -21.78 8.60 3.15
C HIS A 148 -20.96 7.31 3.16
N ASN A 149 -20.28 6.99 4.26
CA ASN A 149 -19.37 5.84 4.35
C ASN A 149 -18.29 5.80 3.25
N VAL A 150 -17.85 6.96 2.79
CA VAL A 150 -16.80 7.14 1.78
C VAL A 150 -15.43 7.16 2.44
N LYS A 151 -14.46 6.42 1.88
CA LYS A 151 -13.07 6.46 2.30
C LYS A 151 -12.23 7.17 1.25
N ALA A 152 -11.27 7.97 1.69
CA ALA A 152 -10.40 8.79 0.86
C ALA A 152 -8.94 8.67 1.27
N THR A 153 -8.03 9.28 0.50
CA THR A 153 -6.61 9.38 0.84
C THR A 153 -6.22 10.86 0.92
N PHE A 154 -5.58 11.24 2.02
CA PHE A 154 -5.13 12.60 2.29
C PHE A 154 -3.60 12.67 2.24
N PHE A 155 -3.04 13.52 1.41
CA PHE A 155 -1.60 13.79 1.34
C PHE A 155 -1.30 15.09 2.09
N VAL A 156 -0.85 14.94 3.33
CA VAL A 156 -0.71 16.07 4.24
C VAL A 156 0.68 16.69 4.16
N ILE A 157 0.76 18.02 4.32
CA ILE A 157 2.01 18.76 4.45
C ILE A 157 2.41 18.78 5.93
N GLY A 158 3.68 18.49 6.24
CA GLY A 158 4.17 18.41 7.61
C GLY A 158 3.89 19.65 8.46
N ILE A 159 4.05 20.85 7.90
CA ILE A 159 3.74 22.11 8.61
C ILE A 159 2.28 22.27 9.02
N ASN A 160 1.33 21.69 8.26
CA ASN A 160 -0.10 21.70 8.58
C ASN A 160 -0.44 20.52 9.50
N ALA A 161 0.08 19.34 9.20
CA ALA A 161 -0.06 18.13 10.01
C ALA A 161 0.36 18.34 11.47
N LYS A 162 1.48 19.05 11.69
CA LYS A 162 2.01 19.39 13.02
C LYS A 162 1.03 20.19 13.88
N LYS A 163 0.23 21.05 13.24
CA LYS A 163 -0.74 21.92 13.92
C LYS A 163 -2.07 21.20 14.23
N HIS A 164 -2.36 20.13 13.51
CA HIS A 164 -3.67 19.48 13.50
C HIS A 164 -3.56 17.95 13.57
N LYS A 165 -2.73 17.43 14.50
CA LYS A 165 -2.54 15.99 14.72
C LYS A 165 -3.85 15.27 15.07
N ASP A 166 -4.76 15.95 15.76
CA ASP A 166 -6.09 15.48 16.07
C ASP A 166 -6.91 15.16 14.82
N ILE A 167 -6.80 15.99 13.77
CA ILE A 167 -7.46 15.73 12.49
C ILE A 167 -6.85 14.51 11.79
N LEU A 168 -5.52 14.33 11.83
CA LEU A 168 -4.87 13.15 11.29
C LEU A 168 -5.32 11.87 12.03
N SER A 169 -5.36 11.92 13.35
CA SER A 169 -5.86 10.81 14.18
C SER A 169 -7.31 10.47 13.82
N ARG A 170 -8.15 11.47 13.60
CA ARG A 170 -9.52 11.30 13.15
C ARG A 170 -9.59 10.66 11.75
N MET A 171 -8.77 11.12 10.79
CA MET A 171 -8.69 10.51 9.44
C MET A 171 -8.42 9.01 9.54
N ALA A 172 -7.41 8.62 10.32
CA ALA A 172 -7.05 7.20 10.51
C ALA A 172 -8.16 6.41 11.20
N ALA A 173 -8.73 6.94 12.29
CA ALA A 173 -9.82 6.30 13.04
C ALA A 173 -11.09 6.09 12.19
N GLU A 174 -11.35 6.98 11.23
CA GLU A 174 -12.47 6.88 10.29
C GLU A 174 -12.13 6.05 9.04
N GLY A 175 -10.93 5.45 8.97
CA GLY A 175 -10.52 4.50 7.93
C GLY A 175 -10.03 5.16 6.64
N HIS A 176 -9.68 6.43 6.67
CA HIS A 176 -8.97 7.10 5.59
C HIS A 176 -7.47 6.78 5.64
N VAL A 177 -6.78 6.94 4.51
CA VAL A 177 -5.32 6.80 4.44
C VAL A 177 -4.68 8.17 4.47
N VAL A 178 -3.65 8.32 5.31
CA VAL A 178 -2.83 9.52 5.38
C VAL A 178 -1.49 9.25 4.71
N GLY A 179 -1.20 9.96 3.62
CA GLY A 179 0.05 9.94 2.89
C GLY A 179 0.86 11.22 3.13
N ASN A 180 2.12 11.20 2.74
CA ASN A 180 3.04 12.31 2.89
C ASN A 180 3.04 13.22 1.65
N HIS A 181 2.98 14.56 1.85
CA HIS A 181 3.12 15.57 0.80
C HIS A 181 4.30 16.51 1.06
N SER A 182 5.41 15.96 1.61
CA SER A 182 6.60 16.65 2.10
C SER A 182 6.39 17.51 3.36
N ASP A 183 7.48 17.95 3.96
CA ASP A 183 7.42 18.75 5.20
C ASP A 183 6.93 20.18 4.96
N GLN A 184 7.31 20.80 3.83
CA GLN A 184 7.12 22.22 3.54
C GLN A 184 6.63 22.50 2.12
N HIS A 185 6.06 21.52 1.43
CA HIS A 185 5.61 21.63 0.03
C HIS A 185 6.70 22.08 -0.96
N LYS A 186 7.97 21.76 -0.68
CA LYS A 186 9.08 22.02 -1.62
C LYS A 186 9.13 20.96 -2.72
N ASN A 187 9.47 21.39 -3.94
CA ASN A 187 9.62 20.48 -5.06
C ASN A 187 10.81 19.54 -4.84
N LEU A 188 10.52 18.27 -4.57
CA LEU A 188 11.52 17.24 -4.27
C LEU A 188 12.46 16.93 -5.44
N LYS A 189 12.00 17.14 -6.68
CA LYS A 189 12.82 16.93 -7.88
C LYS A 189 14.05 17.85 -7.95
N ASN A 190 14.00 19.00 -7.28
CA ASN A 190 15.09 19.99 -7.27
C ASN A 190 16.16 19.69 -6.22
N LEU A 191 15.98 18.67 -5.40
CA LEU A 191 16.98 18.24 -4.40
C LEU A 191 18.06 17.37 -5.07
N GLY A 192 19.28 17.49 -4.58
CA GLY A 192 20.47 16.95 -5.24
C GLY A 192 20.81 15.51 -4.87
N SER A 193 20.20 14.96 -3.80
CA SER A 193 20.50 13.62 -3.30
C SER A 193 19.28 12.90 -2.72
N VAL A 194 19.39 11.58 -2.58
CA VAL A 194 18.39 10.74 -1.91
C VAL A 194 18.21 11.16 -0.45
N GLU A 195 19.30 11.47 0.25
CA GLU A 195 19.32 11.88 1.64
C GLU A 195 18.60 13.21 1.87
N GLU A 196 18.80 14.18 0.97
CA GLU A 196 18.06 15.45 1.03
C GLU A 196 16.55 15.23 0.82
N ILE A 197 16.16 14.34 -0.07
CA ILE A 197 14.74 13.99 -0.30
C ILE A 197 14.16 13.31 0.94
N LYS A 198 14.86 12.31 1.50
CA LYS A 198 14.44 11.65 2.75
C LYS A 198 14.26 12.66 3.87
N LYS A 199 15.20 13.59 4.02
CA LYS A 199 15.12 14.66 5.02
C LYS A 199 13.92 15.58 4.80
N ALA A 200 13.57 15.90 3.55
CA ALA A 200 12.47 16.80 3.21
C ALA A 200 11.08 16.20 3.44
N VAL A 201 10.98 14.91 3.78
CA VAL A 201 9.73 14.20 4.08
C VAL A 201 9.72 13.57 5.49
N SER A 202 10.86 13.64 6.21
CA SER A 202 11.03 12.90 7.46
C SER A 202 10.15 13.44 8.59
N GLU A 203 10.07 14.76 8.76
CA GLU A 203 9.25 15.37 9.83
C GLU A 203 7.78 15.02 9.64
N CYS A 204 7.28 15.09 8.40
CA CYS A 204 5.90 14.70 8.08
C CYS A 204 5.65 13.21 8.34
N ASN A 205 6.60 12.33 8.01
CA ASN A 205 6.49 10.89 8.31
C ASN A 205 6.35 10.63 9.81
N GLU A 206 7.17 11.29 10.65
CA GLU A 206 7.10 11.14 12.11
C GLU A 206 5.77 11.67 12.66
N ILE A 207 5.29 12.81 12.17
CA ILE A 207 4.01 13.38 12.59
C ILE A 207 2.85 12.44 12.23
N ILE A 208 2.86 11.88 11.01
CA ILE A 208 1.84 10.91 10.58
C ILE A 208 1.90 9.67 11.48
N LYS A 209 3.08 9.11 11.71
CA LYS A 209 3.29 7.96 12.61
C LYS A 209 2.76 8.22 14.01
N GLU A 210 3.07 9.39 14.58
CA GLU A 210 2.62 9.77 15.92
C GLU A 210 1.08 9.87 16.00
N ALA A 211 0.45 10.45 14.97
CA ALA A 211 -0.98 10.69 14.94
C ALA A 211 -1.80 9.44 14.56
N THR A 212 -1.29 8.56 13.71
CA THR A 212 -2.04 7.43 13.12
C THR A 212 -1.59 6.06 13.63
N GLY A 213 -0.43 5.98 14.29
CA GLY A 213 0.17 4.73 14.75
C GLY A 213 1.10 4.06 13.74
N GLU A 214 1.06 4.44 12.47
CA GLU A 214 1.82 3.80 11.38
C GLU A 214 2.56 4.83 10.52
N TYR A 215 3.73 4.45 9.97
CA TYR A 215 4.41 5.24 8.96
C TYR A 215 3.62 5.26 7.65
N PRO A 216 3.58 6.41 6.92
CA PRO A 216 2.93 6.46 5.63
C PRO A 216 3.67 5.61 4.59
N VAL A 217 2.92 4.86 3.81
CA VAL A 217 3.43 4.07 2.67
C VAL A 217 3.26 4.78 1.33
N LEU A 218 2.68 5.97 1.33
CA LEU A 218 2.40 6.77 0.16
C LEU A 218 3.09 8.13 0.25
N LEU A 219 3.76 8.53 -0.83
CA LEU A 219 4.24 9.88 -1.05
C LEU A 219 3.58 10.46 -2.31
N ARG A 220 3.06 11.68 -2.21
CA ARG A 220 2.76 12.50 -3.38
C ARG A 220 3.76 13.65 -3.42
N PRO A 221 4.66 13.69 -4.42
CA PRO A 221 5.61 14.80 -4.53
C PRO A 221 4.87 16.12 -4.85
N PRO A 222 5.20 17.24 -4.20
CA PRO A 222 4.62 18.55 -4.52
C PRO A 222 4.71 18.87 -6.00
N GLY A 223 3.56 19.30 -6.58
CA GLY A 223 3.42 19.59 -8.01
C GLY A 223 3.56 18.36 -8.92
N GLY A 224 3.45 17.14 -8.40
CA GLY A 224 3.53 15.89 -9.15
C GLY A 224 4.90 15.59 -9.77
N SER A 225 5.94 16.33 -9.38
CA SER A 225 7.25 16.25 -10.01
C SER A 225 8.10 15.14 -9.42
N THR A 226 8.56 14.20 -10.26
CA THR A 226 9.42 13.08 -9.85
C THR A 226 10.63 12.91 -10.78
N ASN A 227 11.69 12.26 -10.28
CA ASN A 227 12.89 11.85 -11.02
C ASN A 227 13.46 10.55 -10.43
N ALA A 228 14.62 10.10 -10.91
CA ALA A 228 15.26 8.88 -10.43
C ALA A 228 15.61 8.94 -8.92
N LEU A 229 16.05 10.09 -8.41
CA LEU A 229 16.40 10.26 -7.00
C LEU A 229 15.15 10.17 -6.09
N VAL A 230 14.03 10.78 -6.50
CA VAL A 230 12.75 10.68 -5.77
C VAL A 230 12.26 9.24 -5.74
N LYS A 231 12.32 8.52 -6.87
CA LYS A 231 11.94 7.10 -6.93
C LYS A 231 12.81 6.23 -6.02
N GLN A 232 14.13 6.47 -6.03
CA GLN A 232 15.07 5.74 -5.19
C GLN A 232 14.80 6.02 -3.70
N ALA A 233 14.65 7.29 -3.31
CA ALA A 233 14.32 7.66 -1.94
C ALA A 233 13.04 6.97 -1.45
N CYS A 234 11.97 7.00 -2.27
CA CYS A 234 10.72 6.33 -1.95
C CYS A 234 10.88 4.82 -1.82
N LYS A 235 11.64 4.18 -2.72
CA LYS A 235 11.93 2.74 -2.64
C LYS A 235 12.63 2.38 -1.33
N GLU A 236 13.64 3.15 -0.94
CA GLU A 236 14.40 2.91 0.29
C GLU A 236 13.59 3.19 1.58
N MET A 237 12.59 4.09 1.50
CA MET A 237 11.66 4.37 2.60
C MET A 237 10.44 3.44 2.62
N GLY A 238 10.30 2.49 1.69
CA GLY A 238 9.12 1.64 1.58
C GLY A 238 7.86 2.35 1.07
N MET A 239 7.99 3.49 0.39
CA MET A 239 6.87 4.33 -0.06
C MET A 239 6.63 4.21 -1.56
N SER A 240 5.36 4.21 -1.96
CA SER A 240 4.95 4.31 -3.37
C SER A 240 4.60 5.76 -3.73
N ILE A 241 4.89 6.16 -4.97
CA ILE A 241 4.64 7.51 -5.45
C ILE A 241 3.27 7.57 -6.11
N ILE A 242 2.40 8.43 -5.59
CA ILE A 242 1.03 8.57 -6.07
C ILE A 242 0.87 9.91 -6.76
N LEU A 243 0.58 9.87 -8.05
CA LEU A 243 0.14 11.01 -8.84
C LEU A 243 -1.37 10.90 -9.07
N TRP A 244 -1.88 11.51 -10.13
CA TRP A 244 -3.32 11.55 -10.42
C TRP A 244 -3.60 11.38 -11.90
N ARG A 245 -4.80 10.95 -12.20
CA ARG A 245 -5.36 10.92 -13.55
C ARG A 245 -6.23 12.13 -13.82
N VAL A 246 -6.98 12.56 -12.81
CA VAL A 246 -7.90 13.69 -12.89
C VAL A 246 -7.34 14.83 -12.05
N ASP A 247 -6.90 15.91 -12.70
CA ASP A 247 -6.62 17.19 -12.05
C ASP A 247 -7.88 18.04 -12.14
N THR A 248 -8.54 18.26 -11.03
CA THR A 248 -9.78 19.06 -10.99
C THR A 248 -9.54 20.55 -11.18
N LEU A 249 -8.29 21.00 -11.17
CA LEU A 249 -7.87 22.41 -11.22
C LEU A 249 -8.54 23.28 -10.13
N ASP A 250 -8.93 22.67 -9.00
CA ASP A 250 -9.57 23.35 -7.88
C ASP A 250 -8.68 24.41 -7.24
N TRP A 251 -7.38 24.14 -7.17
CA TRP A 251 -6.34 25.07 -6.72
C TRP A 251 -6.26 26.34 -7.58
N LYS A 252 -6.69 26.28 -8.84
CA LYS A 252 -6.67 27.38 -9.81
C LYS A 252 -8.03 28.07 -9.92
N SER A 253 -9.09 27.31 -10.10
CA SER A 253 -10.43 27.86 -10.38
C SER A 253 -11.10 28.44 -9.14
N ARG A 254 -10.94 27.78 -7.97
CA ARG A 254 -11.64 28.10 -6.72
C ARG A 254 -13.15 28.27 -6.92
N ASP A 255 -13.71 27.50 -7.83
CA ASP A 255 -15.10 27.57 -8.28
C ASP A 255 -15.66 26.15 -8.34
N LYS A 256 -16.70 25.89 -7.56
CA LYS A 256 -17.32 24.56 -7.44
C LYS A 256 -17.76 23.99 -8.78
N ASP A 257 -18.43 24.80 -9.60
CA ASP A 257 -19.03 24.33 -10.84
C ASP A 257 -17.94 24.01 -11.89
N LYS A 258 -16.88 24.82 -11.95
CA LYS A 258 -15.72 24.56 -12.80
C LYS A 258 -14.95 23.30 -12.38
N ILE A 259 -14.84 23.05 -11.08
CA ILE A 259 -14.24 21.81 -10.56
C ILE A 259 -15.01 20.59 -11.06
N LEU A 260 -16.34 20.64 -10.97
CA LEU A 260 -17.22 19.58 -11.44
C LEU A 260 -17.20 19.45 -12.97
N GLU A 261 -17.20 20.57 -13.70
CA GLU A 261 -17.09 20.58 -15.17
C GLU A 261 -15.82 19.84 -15.61
N VAL A 262 -14.65 20.20 -15.06
CA VAL A 262 -13.37 19.53 -15.39
C VAL A 262 -13.39 18.05 -15.03
N ALA A 263 -13.89 17.71 -13.84
CA ALA A 263 -13.90 16.33 -13.37
C ALA A 263 -14.77 15.41 -14.24
N PHE A 264 -15.89 15.93 -14.76
CA PHE A 264 -16.90 15.15 -15.51
C PHE A 264 -16.94 15.44 -17.00
N ASP A 265 -15.99 16.19 -17.59
CA ASP A 265 -15.93 16.45 -19.04
C ASP A 265 -15.74 15.14 -19.82
N LYS A 266 -16.82 14.64 -20.41
CA LYS A 266 -16.81 13.40 -21.20
C LYS A 266 -15.88 13.46 -22.43
N ASN A 267 -15.54 14.65 -22.90
CA ASN A 267 -14.64 14.84 -24.05
C ASN A 267 -13.16 14.82 -23.62
N SER A 268 -12.89 14.99 -22.33
CA SER A 268 -11.53 14.96 -21.82
C SER A 268 -11.05 13.51 -21.58
N PRO A 269 -9.87 13.13 -22.05
CA PRO A 269 -9.27 11.88 -21.68
C PRO A 269 -8.86 11.82 -20.18
N TYR A 270 -8.85 12.96 -19.50
CA TYR A 270 -8.47 13.11 -18.10
C TYR A 270 -9.65 13.28 -17.14
N SER A 271 -10.87 13.02 -17.60
CA SER A 271 -12.05 13.00 -16.74
C SER A 271 -12.16 11.73 -15.89
N ILE A 272 -13.10 11.74 -14.95
CA ILE A 272 -13.40 10.61 -14.07
C ILE A 272 -13.81 9.37 -14.88
N ARG A 273 -13.20 8.24 -14.57
CA ARG A 273 -13.52 6.89 -15.07
C ARG A 273 -13.14 5.86 -14.02
N ASP A 274 -13.58 4.63 -14.22
CA ASP A 274 -13.23 3.50 -13.37
C ASP A 274 -11.70 3.38 -13.21
N GLY A 275 -11.24 3.32 -11.96
CA GLY A 275 -9.83 3.25 -11.61
C GLY A 275 -9.11 4.60 -11.53
N ALA A 276 -9.80 5.72 -11.63
CA ALA A 276 -9.19 7.03 -11.54
C ALA A 276 -8.76 7.39 -10.12
N ILE A 277 -7.61 8.07 -10.02
CA ILE A 277 -7.15 8.80 -8.84
C ILE A 277 -7.41 10.29 -9.13
N VAL A 278 -8.20 10.94 -8.28
CA VAL A 278 -8.64 12.33 -8.44
C VAL A 278 -7.88 13.23 -7.48
N LEU A 279 -7.23 14.28 -8.01
CA LEU A 279 -6.57 15.32 -7.22
C LEU A 279 -7.54 16.43 -6.87
N MET A 280 -7.60 16.75 -5.58
CA MET A 280 -8.29 17.89 -4.97
C MET A 280 -7.47 18.43 -3.79
N HIS A 281 -7.89 19.56 -3.20
CA HIS A 281 -7.24 20.17 -2.04
C HIS A 281 -8.29 20.54 -0.98
N ASP A 282 -8.31 19.81 0.14
CA ASP A 282 -9.32 19.95 1.21
C ASP A 282 -9.19 21.24 2.04
N ILE A 283 -8.22 22.07 1.72
CA ILE A 283 -8.01 23.39 2.33
C ILE A 283 -8.92 24.50 1.77
N TYR A 284 -9.70 24.21 0.70
CA TYR A 284 -10.59 25.18 0.08
C TYR A 284 -12.06 24.82 0.27
N PRO A 285 -12.91 25.78 0.78
CA PRO A 285 -14.35 25.54 0.94
C PRO A 285 -15.05 25.16 -0.38
N THR A 286 -14.63 25.75 -1.48
CA THR A 286 -15.18 25.45 -2.83
C THR A 286 -14.88 24.02 -3.26
N THR A 287 -13.69 23.51 -2.94
CA THR A 287 -13.33 22.12 -3.18
C THR A 287 -14.15 21.16 -2.33
N VAL A 288 -14.35 21.48 -1.04
CA VAL A 288 -15.21 20.68 -0.15
C VAL A 288 -16.64 20.61 -0.71
N ALA A 289 -17.20 21.74 -1.15
CA ALA A 289 -18.52 21.78 -1.75
C ALA A 289 -18.59 20.95 -3.06
N ALA A 290 -17.55 21.03 -3.91
CA ALA A 290 -17.47 20.24 -5.14
C ALA A 290 -17.31 18.74 -4.84
N ALA A 291 -16.50 18.38 -3.85
CA ALA A 291 -16.28 16.98 -3.46
C ALA A 291 -17.57 16.32 -2.96
N LYS A 292 -18.39 17.05 -2.14
CA LYS A 292 -19.68 16.56 -1.69
C LYS A 292 -20.63 16.26 -2.86
N GLU A 293 -20.75 17.16 -3.81
CA GLU A 293 -21.60 16.96 -5.00
C GLU A 293 -21.05 15.87 -5.92
N MET A 294 -19.72 15.80 -6.09
CA MET A 294 -19.04 14.75 -6.85
C MET A 294 -19.34 13.35 -6.25
N ILE A 295 -19.30 13.22 -4.92
CA ILE A 295 -19.59 11.97 -4.23
C ILE A 295 -21.02 11.53 -4.51
N LEU A 296 -22.02 12.40 -4.30
CA LEU A 296 -23.44 12.09 -4.54
C LEU A 296 -23.68 11.62 -5.99
N ARG A 297 -23.06 12.32 -6.94
CA ARG A 297 -23.17 11.96 -8.36
C ARG A 297 -22.53 10.59 -8.65
N LEU A 298 -21.33 10.34 -8.15
CA LEU A 298 -20.62 9.07 -8.39
C LEU A 298 -21.29 7.89 -7.69
N GLU A 299 -21.89 8.09 -6.50
CA GLU A 299 -22.74 7.08 -5.85
C GLU A 299 -23.91 6.69 -6.77
N SER A 300 -24.59 7.69 -7.35
CA SER A 300 -25.70 7.44 -8.28
C SER A 300 -25.29 6.75 -9.58
N GLU A 301 -24.03 6.93 -10.01
CA GLU A 301 -23.42 6.27 -11.18
C GLU A 301 -22.84 4.88 -10.84
N GLY A 302 -22.97 4.41 -9.59
CA GLY A 302 -22.58 3.08 -9.14
C GLY A 302 -21.07 2.92 -8.87
N TYR A 303 -20.36 4.02 -8.60
CA TYR A 303 -18.97 3.95 -8.17
C TYR A 303 -18.84 3.48 -6.72
N THR A 304 -17.78 2.74 -6.45
CA THR A 304 -17.33 2.38 -5.11
C THR A 304 -16.09 3.20 -4.78
N PHE A 305 -16.18 3.98 -3.70
CA PHE A 305 -15.07 4.79 -3.20
C PHE A 305 -14.11 3.93 -2.42
N VAL A 306 -12.83 4.04 -2.75
CA VAL A 306 -11.74 3.27 -2.12
C VAL A 306 -10.56 4.19 -1.86
N THR A 307 -9.73 3.83 -0.88
CA THR A 307 -8.44 4.48 -0.69
C THR A 307 -7.48 4.11 -1.83
N VAL A 308 -6.43 4.90 -2.04
CA VAL A 308 -5.43 4.59 -3.08
C VAL A 308 -4.81 3.20 -2.89
N PRO A 309 -4.40 2.76 -1.68
CA PRO A 309 -3.92 1.39 -1.50
C PRO A 309 -4.96 0.32 -1.88
N GLN A 310 -6.23 0.50 -1.51
CA GLN A 310 -7.29 -0.44 -1.88
C GLN A 310 -7.50 -0.51 -3.39
N LEU A 311 -7.50 0.65 -4.08
CA LEU A 311 -7.60 0.73 -5.53
C LEU A 311 -6.46 -0.05 -6.20
N LEU A 312 -5.22 0.24 -5.82
CA LEU A 312 -4.04 -0.38 -6.42
C LEU A 312 -3.97 -1.88 -6.10
N GLN A 313 -4.29 -2.30 -4.87
CA GLN A 313 -4.31 -3.72 -4.49
C GLN A 313 -5.39 -4.50 -5.24
N ALA A 314 -6.55 -3.91 -5.51
CA ALA A 314 -7.60 -4.55 -6.29
C ALA A 314 -7.25 -4.68 -7.80
N ARG A 315 -6.29 -3.89 -8.30
CA ARG A 315 -5.98 -3.74 -9.73
C ARG A 315 -4.53 -4.05 -10.10
N GLY A 316 -3.83 -4.86 -9.31
CA GLY A 316 -2.49 -5.33 -9.68
C GLY A 316 -1.40 -5.11 -8.64
N GLY A 317 -1.69 -4.41 -7.56
CA GLY A 317 -0.74 -4.22 -6.46
C GLY A 317 -0.02 -2.88 -6.47
N MET A 318 0.81 -2.68 -5.45
CA MET A 318 1.55 -1.46 -5.20
C MET A 318 2.95 -1.79 -4.69
N GLU A 319 3.97 -1.20 -5.30
CA GLU A 319 5.37 -1.45 -4.99
C GLU A 319 6.10 -0.14 -4.65
N PRO A 320 6.99 -0.13 -3.62
CA PRO A 320 7.79 1.03 -3.26
C PRO A 320 8.66 1.54 -4.41
N GLY A 321 8.73 2.87 -4.58
CA GLY A 321 9.50 3.54 -5.63
C GLY A 321 8.78 3.61 -6.97
N ASN A 322 7.70 2.86 -7.17
CA ASN A 322 6.88 2.95 -8.39
C ASN A 322 5.93 4.15 -8.35
N VAL A 323 5.55 4.62 -9.55
CA VAL A 323 4.67 5.77 -9.75
C VAL A 323 3.33 5.31 -10.28
N TYR A 324 2.25 5.74 -9.63
CA TYR A 324 0.88 5.38 -9.97
C TYR A 324 0.05 6.63 -10.24
N HIS A 325 -0.66 6.67 -11.36
CA HIS A 325 -1.56 7.75 -11.76
C HIS A 325 -3.03 7.30 -11.72
N TYR A 326 -3.28 6.03 -11.86
CA TYR A 326 -4.57 5.35 -11.94
C TYR A 326 -4.39 3.84 -11.81
N ALA A 327 -5.49 3.12 -11.68
CA ALA A 327 -5.53 1.67 -11.80
C ALA A 327 -6.80 1.24 -12.55
N PHE A 328 -6.74 1.28 -13.87
CA PHE A 328 -7.88 0.90 -14.72
C PHE A 328 -8.13 -0.61 -14.66
N PRO A 329 -9.36 -1.04 -14.97
CA PRO A 329 -9.65 -2.45 -15.19
C PRO A 329 -8.71 -3.02 -16.26
N SER A 330 -8.23 -4.25 -16.04
CA SER A 330 -7.46 -5.02 -17.02
C SER A 330 -8.33 -5.49 -18.18
#